data_a571e59e1e1a19163f2bb8629b7ccf5a
#
_entry.id   a571e59e1e1a19163f2bb8629b7ccf5a
#
_cell.length_a   1.000
_cell.length_b   1.000
_cell.length_c   1.000
_cell.angle_alpha   90.00
_cell.angle_beta   90.00
_cell.angle_gamma   90.00
#
_symmetry.space_group_name_H-M   'P 1'
#
loop_
_entity.id
_entity.type
_entity.pdbx_description
1 polymer ?
#
loop_
_entity_poly.entity_id
_entity_poly.type
_entity_poly.pdbx_seq_one_letter_code
_entity_poly.pdbx_strand_id
1 'polypeptide(L)'
;MATSTRMPTAQDFADFTEAYRRLSPHPDHFEEFLSRMSASNADLQGWSDEQLARITAPTLLVIGDRDFTTVEHAALMLRLIPGSQLAVLPDTTHMQVTRRADLLLPMLRRFLD
;
A
#
# COMPACT_ATOMS: atom_id res chain seq x y z
N MET A 1 -4.16 14.62 7.09
CA MET A 1 -3.25 13.70 6.36
C MET A 1 -2.50 14.49 5.32
N ALA A 2 -1.17 14.55 5.40
CA ALA A 2 -0.39 15.19 4.34
C ALA A 2 -0.51 14.35 3.06
N THR A 3 -1.10 14.91 2.03
CA THR A 3 -1.25 14.26 0.74
C THR A 3 0.09 14.29 0.01
N SER A 4 0.60 13.11 -0.32
CA SER A 4 1.75 13.00 -1.21
C SER A 4 1.39 13.52 -2.59
N THR A 5 2.32 14.24 -3.21
CA THR A 5 2.21 14.61 -4.63
C THR A 5 2.66 13.46 -5.55
N ARG A 6 3.12 12.37 -4.98
CA ARG A 6 3.64 11.21 -5.72
C ARG A 6 2.51 10.22 -6.03
N MET A 7 1.85 10.47 -7.13
CA MET A 7 0.81 9.59 -7.64
C MET A 7 1.39 8.43 -8.44
N PRO A 8 0.66 7.33 -8.62
CA PRO A 8 1.07 6.27 -9.53
C PRO A 8 1.41 6.81 -10.91
N THR A 9 2.43 6.25 -11.55
CA THR A 9 2.84 6.65 -12.90
C THR A 9 1.88 6.08 -13.95
N ALA A 10 1.94 6.61 -15.18
CA ALA A 10 1.17 6.04 -16.29
C ALA A 10 1.54 4.56 -16.53
N GLN A 11 2.82 4.21 -16.33
CA GLN A 11 3.26 2.82 -16.45
C GLN A 11 2.66 1.93 -15.35
N ASP A 12 2.60 2.40 -14.10
CA ASP A 12 1.95 1.67 -13.01
C ASP A 12 0.49 1.37 -13.35
N PHE A 13 -0.21 2.34 -13.92
CA PHE A 13 -1.62 2.20 -14.31
C PHE A 13 -1.79 1.21 -15.46
N ALA A 14 -0.92 1.27 -16.47
CA ALA A 14 -0.94 0.34 -17.60
C ALA A 14 -0.68 -1.09 -17.14
N ASP A 15 0.30 -1.30 -16.29
CA ASP A 15 0.63 -2.61 -15.71
C ASP A 15 -0.53 -3.18 -14.88
N PHE A 16 -1.17 -2.35 -14.10
CA PHE A 16 -2.33 -2.74 -13.29
C PHE A 16 -3.52 -3.16 -14.17
N THR A 17 -3.81 -2.37 -15.21
CA THR A 17 -4.88 -2.67 -16.16
C THR A 17 -4.62 -4.00 -16.89
N GLU A 18 -3.40 -4.22 -17.34
CA GLU A 18 -3.01 -5.45 -18.02
C GLU A 18 -3.13 -6.66 -17.09
N ALA A 19 -2.63 -6.54 -15.86
CA ALA A 19 -2.73 -7.59 -14.86
C ALA A 19 -4.19 -7.97 -14.57
N TYR A 20 -5.06 -6.97 -14.42
CA TYR A 20 -6.49 -7.21 -14.23
C TYR A 20 -7.09 -8.00 -15.39
N ARG A 21 -6.85 -7.55 -16.63
CA ARG A 21 -7.39 -8.20 -17.83
C ARG A 21 -6.89 -9.64 -17.98
N ARG A 22 -5.66 -9.89 -17.61
CA ARG A 22 -5.06 -11.22 -17.71
C ARG A 22 -5.52 -12.18 -16.63
N LEU A 23 -5.71 -11.70 -15.40
CA LEU A 23 -5.94 -12.54 -14.22
C LEU A 23 -7.40 -12.59 -13.78
N SER A 24 -8.20 -11.59 -14.14
CA SER A 24 -9.60 -11.54 -13.73
C SER A 24 -10.44 -12.57 -14.48
N PRO A 25 -11.39 -13.24 -13.81
CA PRO A 25 -12.42 -14.03 -14.47
C PRO A 25 -13.37 -13.19 -15.33
N HIS A 26 -13.36 -11.86 -15.14
CA HIS A 26 -14.18 -10.89 -15.88
C HIS A 26 -13.31 -9.78 -16.46
N PRO A 27 -12.50 -10.05 -17.52
CA PRO A 27 -11.54 -9.07 -18.04
C PRO A 27 -12.16 -7.75 -18.51
N ASP A 28 -13.42 -7.78 -18.94
CA ASP A 28 -14.14 -6.61 -19.45
C ASP A 28 -14.70 -5.70 -18.36
N HIS A 29 -14.60 -6.10 -17.08
CA HIS A 29 -15.19 -5.36 -15.96
C HIS A 29 -14.21 -4.41 -15.26
N PHE A 30 -13.10 -4.06 -15.89
CA PHE A 30 -12.07 -3.22 -15.27
C PHE A 30 -12.59 -1.83 -14.88
N GLU A 31 -13.35 -1.18 -15.75
CA GLU A 31 -13.89 0.16 -15.47
C GLU A 31 -14.92 0.12 -14.34
N GLU A 32 -15.77 -0.89 -14.33
CA GLU A 32 -16.72 -1.11 -13.23
C GLU A 32 -16.01 -1.36 -11.91
N PHE A 33 -14.94 -2.15 -11.93
CA PHE A 33 -14.10 -2.41 -10.78
C PHE A 33 -13.48 -1.12 -10.22
N LEU A 34 -12.90 -0.29 -11.08
CA LEU A 34 -12.36 1.01 -10.68
C LEU A 34 -13.41 1.94 -10.09
N SER A 35 -14.59 1.97 -10.69
CA SER A 35 -15.71 2.80 -10.22
C SER A 35 -16.15 2.38 -8.82
N ARG A 36 -16.29 1.08 -8.58
CA ARG A 36 -16.65 0.55 -7.26
C ARG A 36 -15.56 0.83 -6.21
N MET A 37 -14.30 0.66 -6.59
CA MET A 37 -13.18 0.93 -5.70
C MET A 37 -13.11 2.41 -5.33
N SER A 38 -13.30 3.31 -6.30
CA SER A 38 -13.32 4.75 -6.05
C SER A 38 -14.48 5.16 -5.15
N ALA A 39 -15.67 4.61 -5.35
CA ALA A 39 -16.82 4.86 -4.52
C ALA A 39 -16.60 4.39 -3.07
N SER A 40 -16.01 3.21 -2.89
CA SER A 40 -15.65 2.68 -1.58
C SER A 40 -14.63 3.57 -0.87
N ASN A 41 -13.63 4.07 -1.58
CA ASN A 41 -12.59 4.92 -1.02
C ASN A 41 -13.10 6.32 -0.66
N ALA A 42 -14.12 6.83 -1.36
CA ALA A 42 -14.67 8.16 -1.12
C ALA A 42 -15.29 8.29 0.29
N ASP A 43 -15.81 7.19 0.84
CA ASP A 43 -16.45 7.15 2.15
C ASP A 43 -15.48 6.79 3.28
N LEU A 44 -14.21 6.49 2.98
CA LEU A 44 -13.22 6.14 3.98
C LEU A 44 -12.81 7.36 4.81
N GLN A 45 -13.12 7.32 6.10
CA GLN A 45 -12.72 8.36 7.05
C GLN A 45 -11.39 8.05 7.76
N GLY A 46 -10.81 6.90 7.49
CA GLY A 46 -9.60 6.45 8.16
C GLY A 46 -9.84 5.99 9.61
N TRP A 47 -8.77 5.82 10.33
CA TRP A 47 -8.79 5.39 11.74
C TRP A 47 -8.12 6.44 12.61
N SER A 48 -8.59 6.56 13.84
CA SER A 48 -7.99 7.45 14.83
C SER A 48 -6.67 6.89 15.36
N ASP A 49 -5.87 7.77 15.98
CA ASP A 49 -4.63 7.38 16.63
C ASP A 49 -4.89 6.31 17.72
N GLU A 50 -5.98 6.47 18.47
CA GLU A 50 -6.37 5.51 19.50
C GLU A 50 -6.76 4.15 18.93
N GLN A 51 -7.39 4.13 17.77
CA GLN A 51 -7.72 2.87 17.08
C GLN A 51 -6.46 2.15 16.60
N LEU A 52 -5.51 2.88 16.03
CA LEU A 52 -4.22 2.31 15.60
C LEU A 52 -3.42 1.78 16.80
N ALA A 53 -3.45 2.50 17.92
CA ALA A 53 -2.75 2.08 19.14
C ALA A 53 -3.32 0.78 19.76
N ARG A 54 -4.51 0.36 19.37
CA ARG A 54 -5.13 -0.89 19.83
C ARG A 54 -4.71 -2.12 19.01
N ILE A 55 -3.97 -1.93 17.93
CA ILE A 55 -3.47 -3.07 17.15
C ILE A 55 -2.42 -3.79 17.97
N THR A 56 -2.73 -5.01 18.40
CA THR A 56 -1.83 -5.82 19.23
C THR A 56 -1.09 -6.89 18.42
N ALA A 57 -1.55 -7.16 17.21
CA ALA A 57 -0.89 -8.12 16.33
C ALA A 57 0.49 -7.60 15.90
N PRO A 58 1.50 -8.48 15.76
CA PRO A 58 2.76 -8.11 15.14
C PRO A 58 2.51 -7.50 13.76
N THR A 59 3.07 -6.34 13.49
CA THR A 59 2.78 -5.56 12.29
C THR A 59 4.07 -5.13 11.61
N LEU A 60 4.18 -5.41 10.32
CA LEU A 60 5.23 -4.88 9.45
C LEU A 60 4.60 -3.94 8.43
N LEU A 61 4.99 -2.68 8.46
CA LEU A 61 4.61 -1.66 7.49
C LEU A 61 5.65 -1.61 6.37
N VAL A 62 5.20 -1.66 5.14
CA VAL A 62 6.11 -1.55 3.98
C VAL A 62 5.54 -0.54 3.00
N ILE A 63 6.33 0.48 2.67
CA ILE A 63 6.00 1.48 1.64
C ILE A 63 7.17 1.68 0.70
N GLY A 64 6.91 2.29 -0.46
CA GLY A 64 7.95 2.81 -1.32
C GLY A 64 8.27 4.26 -0.98
N ASP A 65 9.49 4.71 -1.26
CA ASP A 65 9.89 6.11 -1.05
C ASP A 65 9.24 7.06 -2.08
N ARG A 66 8.65 6.50 -3.15
CA ARG A 66 7.86 7.22 -4.16
C ARG A 66 6.37 6.91 -4.09
N ASP A 67 5.93 6.42 -2.95
CA ASP A 67 4.55 6.09 -2.69
C ASP A 67 3.69 7.36 -2.52
N PHE A 68 2.39 7.26 -2.77
CA PHE A 68 1.45 8.32 -2.40
C PHE A 68 1.21 8.38 -0.89
N THR A 69 1.49 7.33 -0.15
CA THR A 69 1.60 7.40 1.32
C THR A 69 2.94 8.05 1.66
N THR A 70 2.92 9.13 2.43
CA THR A 70 4.14 9.82 2.82
C THR A 70 4.96 9.02 3.83
N VAL A 71 6.27 9.17 3.78
CA VAL A 71 7.17 8.56 4.77
C VAL A 71 6.83 9.07 6.18
N GLU A 72 6.47 10.33 6.30
CA GLU A 72 6.05 10.95 7.58
C GLU A 72 4.80 10.26 8.15
N HIS A 73 3.83 9.92 7.30
CA HIS A 73 2.64 9.20 7.72
C HIS A 73 2.97 7.77 8.16
N ALA A 74 3.82 7.08 7.41
CA ALA A 74 4.29 5.74 7.79
C ALA A 74 5.06 5.75 9.12
N ALA A 75 5.89 6.78 9.34
CA ALA A 75 6.58 6.99 10.59
C ALA A 75 5.62 7.24 11.77
N LEU A 76 4.54 7.97 11.53
CA LEU A 76 3.48 8.15 12.53
C LEU A 76 2.83 6.81 12.89
N MET A 77 2.47 6.01 11.90
CA MET A 77 1.90 4.68 12.13
C MET A 77 2.85 3.78 12.92
N LEU A 78 4.15 3.82 12.60
CA LEU A 78 5.18 3.10 13.34
C LEU A 78 5.18 3.46 14.84
N ARG A 79 4.98 4.73 15.16
CA ARG A 79 4.94 5.18 16.56
C ARG A 79 3.63 4.81 17.25
N LEU A 80 2.50 4.79 16.52
CA LEU A 80 1.18 4.53 17.08
C LEU A 80 0.91 3.05 17.28
N ILE A 81 1.32 2.20 16.34
CA ILE A 81 1.09 0.75 16.43
C ILE A 81 2.18 0.11 17.29
N PRO A 82 1.83 -0.41 18.49
CA PRO A 82 2.84 -0.94 19.41
C PRO A 82 3.65 -2.08 18.80
N GLY A 83 4.97 -2.01 18.90
CA GLY A 83 5.87 -3.06 18.42
C GLY A 83 5.93 -3.24 16.92
N SER A 84 5.36 -2.32 16.15
CA SER A 84 5.42 -2.38 14.69
C SER A 84 6.84 -2.15 14.15
N GLN A 85 7.05 -2.59 12.93
CA GLN A 85 8.29 -2.40 12.17
C GLN A 85 7.98 -1.68 10.87
N LEU A 86 8.92 -0.92 10.34
CA LEU A 86 8.75 -0.16 9.10
C LEU A 86 9.92 -0.40 8.14
N ALA A 87 9.57 -0.69 6.89
CA ALA A 87 10.50 -0.70 5.78
C ALA A 87 10.06 0.32 4.72
N VAL A 88 11.00 1.15 4.26
CA VAL A 88 10.81 2.06 3.14
C VAL A 88 11.70 1.59 1.99
N LEU A 89 11.08 1.17 0.89
CA LEU A 89 11.81 0.62 -0.25
C LEU A 89 12.30 1.75 -1.16
N PRO A 90 13.58 1.72 -1.58
CA PRO A 90 14.14 2.75 -2.44
C PRO A 90 13.58 2.66 -3.87
N ASP A 91 13.42 3.83 -4.50
CA ASP A 91 12.99 3.97 -5.90
C ASP A 91 11.75 3.14 -6.24
N THR A 92 10.77 3.13 -5.34
CA THR A 92 9.61 2.24 -5.42
C THR A 92 8.32 3.04 -5.26
N THR A 93 7.42 2.94 -6.25
CA THR A 93 6.07 3.50 -6.17
C THR A 93 5.13 2.56 -5.42
N HIS A 94 3.93 3.05 -5.09
CA HIS A 94 2.92 2.24 -4.42
C HIS A 94 2.66 0.91 -5.13
N MET A 95 2.48 0.96 -6.44
CA MET A 95 2.16 -0.22 -7.25
C MET A 95 3.36 -1.17 -7.41
N GLN A 96 4.57 -0.65 -7.24
CA GLN A 96 5.79 -1.45 -7.39
C GLN A 96 6.17 -2.21 -6.13
N VAL A 97 5.66 -1.83 -4.95
CA VAL A 97 6.03 -2.47 -3.68
C VAL A 97 5.89 -4.00 -3.76
N THR A 98 4.77 -4.48 -4.24
CA THR A 98 4.50 -5.94 -4.34
C THR A 98 5.35 -6.65 -5.40
N ARG A 99 5.99 -5.91 -6.29
CA ARG A 99 6.88 -6.45 -7.33
C ARG A 99 8.34 -6.52 -6.91
N ARG A 100 8.68 -5.92 -5.78
CA ARG A 100 10.04 -5.94 -5.25
C ARG A 100 10.29 -7.20 -4.41
N ALA A 101 10.09 -8.37 -5.04
CA ALA A 101 10.31 -9.67 -4.40
C ALA A 101 11.75 -9.83 -3.89
N ASP A 102 12.71 -9.22 -4.58
CA ASP A 102 14.12 -9.16 -4.20
C ASP A 102 14.34 -8.56 -2.81
N LEU A 103 13.54 -7.56 -2.44
CA LEU A 103 13.61 -6.89 -1.14
C LEU A 103 12.57 -7.43 -0.15
N LEU A 104 11.35 -7.68 -0.63
CA LEU A 104 10.24 -8.09 0.24
C LEU A 104 10.43 -9.48 0.83
N LEU A 105 10.81 -10.47 0.03
CA LEU A 105 10.83 -11.86 0.48
C LEU A 105 11.75 -12.10 1.67
N PRO A 106 12.99 -11.58 1.72
CA PRO A 106 13.82 -11.72 2.89
C PRO A 106 13.23 -11.10 4.15
N MET A 107 12.62 -9.91 4.01
CA MET A 107 11.96 -9.22 5.14
C MET A 107 10.74 -9.99 5.64
N LEU A 108 9.90 -10.45 4.73
CA LEU A 108 8.70 -11.21 5.08
C LEU A 108 9.05 -12.54 5.76
N ARG A 109 10.03 -13.26 5.26
CA ARG A 109 10.48 -14.50 5.86
C ARG A 109 10.95 -14.27 7.29
N ARG A 110 11.78 -13.26 7.51
CA ARG A 110 12.25 -12.92 8.85
C ARG A 110 11.11 -12.51 9.78
N PHE A 111 10.18 -11.73 9.28
CA PHE A 111 9.05 -11.25 10.08
C PHE A 111 8.07 -12.36 10.46
N LEU A 112 7.83 -13.32 9.56
CA LEU A 112 6.88 -14.42 9.76
C LEU A 112 7.47 -15.62 10.53
N ASP A 113 8.79 -15.73 10.59
CA ASP A 113 9.47 -16.75 11.37
C ASP A 113 9.48 -16.38 12.87
#